data_527a8c724e6deb940b537eb287d701aa
#
_entry.id   527a8c724e6deb940b537eb287d701aa
#
_cell.length_a   1.000
_cell.length_b   1.000
_cell.length_c   1.000
_cell.angle_alpha   90.00
_cell.angle_beta   90.00
_cell.angle_gamma   90.00
#
_symmetry.space_group_name_H-M   'P 1'
#
loop_
_entity.id
_entity.type
_entity.pdbx_description
1 polymer ?
#
loop_
_entity_poly.entity_id
_entity_poly.type
_entity_poly.pdbx_seq_one_letter_code
_entity_poly.pdbx_strand_id
1 'polypeptide(L)'
;MAKYSAIGSQGFQGEKMKKLSFVISLPGENNYLSEQAAAAKAAAERLNLELHILNALSDPVVQSQQLLEIIQSNSKRPDGTIAEPVTNAGLPRVAEAATKAGIGWVISNAQVDYMSTLRKFAKVPVFGISQDHIEIGRMQGRQFGALLPRGGSILYLRGPATNFLASQRTEGIESTTSRSIQIKMLKIQWTEENAYKSVTSWLRLQTVRAGDTHLISSQNIDFITAARRAFQDCTMGAERAKWLSLPFTAAGVPRQVKPQVDNGTLSAAITTPLTMDLALEMLVKSLQTGLQPAEHTFLPASSYPPLEALAKKTA
;
A
#
# COMPACT_ATOMS: atom_id res chain seq x y z
N MET A 1 75.33 10.06 -20.24
CA MET A 1 74.52 10.74 -19.18
C MET A 1 73.15 11.10 -19.74
N ALA A 2 72.16 10.28 -19.53
CA ALA A 2 70.78 10.50 -20.02
C ALA A 2 69.93 11.03 -18.85
N LYS A 3 69.32 12.21 -19.03
CA LYS A 3 68.42 12.83 -18.04
C LYS A 3 67.03 12.19 -18.18
N TYR A 4 66.57 11.48 -17.17
CA TYR A 4 65.18 11.07 -17.01
C TYR A 4 64.39 12.24 -16.40
N SER A 5 63.45 12.77 -17.17
CA SER A 5 62.46 13.76 -16.77
C SER A 5 61.31 13.04 -16.06
N ALA A 6 60.98 13.45 -14.84
CA ALA A 6 59.89 12.94 -14.04
C ALA A 6 58.54 13.40 -14.68
N ILE A 7 57.71 12.45 -15.06
CA ILE A 7 56.32 12.71 -15.47
C ILE A 7 55.52 12.83 -14.17
N GLY A 8 54.99 14.04 -13.95
CA GLY A 8 54.15 14.33 -12.80
C GLY A 8 52.86 13.50 -12.81
N SER A 9 52.58 12.84 -11.71
CA SER A 9 51.30 12.19 -11.41
C SER A 9 50.22 13.26 -11.27
N GLN A 10 49.44 13.50 -12.34
CA GLN A 10 48.20 14.21 -12.21
C GLN A 10 47.21 13.27 -11.47
N GLY A 11 46.94 13.61 -10.21
CA GLY A 11 45.93 12.97 -9.42
C GLY A 11 44.57 13.12 -10.10
N PHE A 12 43.95 12.00 -10.49
CA PHE A 12 42.53 11.94 -10.82
C PHE A 12 41.80 12.39 -9.55
N GLN A 13 41.39 13.64 -9.48
CA GLN A 13 40.34 14.08 -8.57
C GLN A 13 39.07 13.39 -9.06
N GLY A 14 38.64 12.33 -8.41
CA GLY A 14 37.36 11.67 -8.63
C GLY A 14 36.28 12.72 -8.45
N GLU A 15 35.61 13.09 -9.53
CA GLU A 15 34.36 13.85 -9.46
C GLU A 15 33.45 13.10 -8.50
N LYS A 16 33.10 13.72 -7.37
CA LYS A 16 32.08 13.23 -6.47
C LYS A 16 30.80 13.09 -7.27
N MET A 17 30.44 11.88 -7.67
CA MET A 17 29.20 11.64 -8.39
C MET A 17 28.07 12.31 -7.61
N LYS A 18 27.32 13.18 -8.28
CA LYS A 18 26.18 13.92 -7.71
C LYS A 18 25.20 12.91 -7.10
N LYS A 19 24.97 13.01 -5.81
CA LYS A 19 23.98 12.18 -5.13
C LYS A 19 22.60 12.48 -5.68
N LEU A 20 21.87 11.48 -6.18
CA LEU A 20 20.50 11.64 -6.66
C LEU A 20 19.57 11.98 -5.51
N SER A 21 18.60 12.85 -5.76
CA SER A 21 17.65 13.36 -4.79
C SER A 21 16.23 13.01 -5.19
N PHE A 22 15.45 12.47 -4.24
CA PHE A 22 14.08 12.05 -4.48
C PHE A 22 13.10 12.60 -3.45
N VAL A 23 11.87 12.77 -3.90
CA VAL A 23 10.74 13.12 -3.04
C VAL A 23 9.72 11.99 -3.07
N ILE A 24 9.28 11.54 -1.91
CA ILE A 24 8.14 10.63 -1.75
C ILE A 24 6.99 11.41 -1.12
N SER A 25 5.81 11.37 -1.73
CA SER A 25 4.59 11.95 -1.21
C SER A 25 3.63 10.85 -0.78
N LEU A 26 3.41 10.73 0.53
CA LEU A 26 2.48 9.79 1.14
C LEU A 26 1.12 10.46 1.39
N PRO A 27 0.00 9.74 1.22
CA PRO A 27 -1.34 10.32 1.34
C PRO A 27 -1.72 10.71 2.78
N GLY A 28 -1.11 10.09 3.79
CA GLY A 28 -1.45 10.31 5.19
C GLY A 28 -0.57 9.49 6.12
N GLU A 29 -1.07 9.20 7.32
CA GLU A 29 -0.36 8.42 8.34
C GLU A 29 -1.19 7.20 8.76
N ASN A 30 -0.58 6.04 8.72
CA ASN A 30 -1.04 4.79 9.33
C ASN A 30 0.14 3.80 9.37
N ASN A 31 -0.06 2.65 9.99
CA ASN A 31 1.01 1.65 10.13
C ASN A 31 1.57 1.18 8.78
N TYR A 32 0.71 0.99 7.76
CA TYR A 32 1.16 0.60 6.42
C TYR A 32 2.04 1.68 5.77
N LEU A 33 1.65 2.96 5.84
CA LEU A 33 2.42 4.07 5.27
C LEU A 33 3.74 4.30 6.03
N SER A 34 3.76 4.02 7.35
CA SER A 34 5.01 4.01 8.13
C SER A 34 5.98 2.92 7.66
N GLU A 35 5.47 1.73 7.30
CA GLU A 35 6.26 0.66 6.70
C GLU A 35 6.83 1.07 5.32
N GLN A 36 6.01 1.70 4.48
CA GLN A 36 6.43 2.23 3.18
C GLN A 36 7.55 3.27 3.34
N ALA A 37 7.39 4.20 4.29
CA ALA A 37 8.40 5.20 4.59
C ALA A 37 9.72 4.57 5.11
N ALA A 38 9.64 3.56 5.96
CA ALA A 38 10.79 2.85 6.49
C ALA A 38 11.54 2.09 5.38
N ALA A 39 10.82 1.38 4.50
CA ALA A 39 11.40 0.68 3.35
C ALA A 39 12.08 1.66 2.38
N ALA A 40 11.44 2.79 2.10
CA ALA A 40 12.01 3.84 1.27
C ALA A 40 13.32 4.41 1.85
N LYS A 41 13.35 4.69 3.17
CA LYS A 41 14.56 5.18 3.85
C LYS A 41 15.71 4.16 3.77
N ALA A 42 15.42 2.89 4.05
CA ALA A 42 16.41 1.82 3.95
C ALA A 42 16.95 1.66 2.51
N ALA A 43 16.07 1.76 1.49
CA ALA A 43 16.49 1.75 0.09
C ALA A 43 17.35 2.96 -0.26
N ALA A 44 16.99 4.15 0.21
CA ALA A 44 17.75 5.38 -0.03
C ALA A 44 19.15 5.32 0.60
N GLU A 45 19.28 4.79 1.82
CA GLU A 45 20.58 4.56 2.46
C GLU A 45 21.43 3.58 1.65
N ARG A 46 20.87 2.42 1.28
CA ARG A 46 21.56 1.38 0.49
C ARG A 46 22.02 1.89 -0.88
N LEU A 47 21.22 2.74 -1.53
CA LEU A 47 21.49 3.30 -2.85
C LEU A 47 22.25 4.64 -2.78
N ASN A 48 22.61 5.12 -1.59
CA ASN A 48 23.26 6.40 -1.35
C ASN A 48 22.51 7.60 -1.97
N LEU A 49 21.19 7.71 -1.70
CA LEU A 49 20.30 8.76 -2.22
C LEU A 49 19.99 9.83 -1.16
N GLU A 50 19.65 11.03 -1.60
CA GLU A 50 18.95 12.00 -0.77
C GLU A 50 17.44 11.73 -0.89
N LEU A 51 16.75 11.58 0.24
CA LEU A 51 15.33 11.29 0.27
C LEU A 51 14.59 12.28 1.17
N HIS A 52 13.56 12.90 0.63
CA HIS A 52 12.60 13.71 1.38
C HIS A 52 11.21 13.07 1.33
N ILE A 53 10.56 12.88 2.49
CA ILE A 53 9.24 12.28 2.58
C ILE A 53 8.24 13.34 3.04
N LEU A 54 7.19 13.54 2.24
CA LEU A 54 6.06 14.43 2.50
C LEU A 54 4.86 13.63 2.97
N ASN A 55 4.06 14.24 3.83
CA ASN A 55 2.77 13.70 4.27
C ASN A 55 1.66 14.68 3.88
N ALA A 56 0.69 14.18 3.13
CA ALA A 56 -0.43 14.99 2.63
C ALA A 56 -1.58 15.15 3.64
N LEU A 57 -1.48 14.58 4.84
CA LEU A 57 -2.48 14.66 5.90
C LEU A 57 -3.89 14.23 5.45
N SER A 58 -3.97 13.32 4.48
CA SER A 58 -5.21 12.86 3.82
C SER A 58 -5.96 13.95 3.05
N ASP A 59 -5.26 15.04 2.68
CA ASP A 59 -5.81 16.16 1.92
C ASP A 59 -5.16 16.23 0.52
N PRO A 60 -5.93 16.05 -0.58
CA PRO A 60 -5.41 16.10 -1.94
C PRO A 60 -4.94 17.49 -2.36
N VAL A 61 -5.46 18.56 -1.74
CA VAL A 61 -5.03 19.94 -2.01
C VAL A 61 -3.65 20.16 -1.40
N VAL A 62 -3.46 19.74 -0.15
CA VAL A 62 -2.15 19.79 0.54
C VAL A 62 -1.13 18.99 -0.26
N GLN A 63 -1.48 17.78 -0.73
CA GLN A 63 -0.57 16.96 -1.54
C GLN A 63 -0.12 17.69 -2.82
N SER A 64 -1.08 18.26 -3.54
CA SER A 64 -0.79 19.00 -4.79
C SER A 64 0.09 20.22 -4.53
N GLN A 65 -0.19 21.00 -3.48
CA GLN A 65 0.57 22.18 -3.11
C GLN A 65 2.01 21.85 -2.74
N GLN A 66 2.22 20.90 -1.83
CA GLN A 66 3.55 20.45 -1.43
C GLN A 66 4.42 20.03 -2.60
N LEU A 67 3.85 19.24 -3.52
CA LEU A 67 4.58 18.78 -4.70
C LEU A 67 4.87 19.93 -5.69
N LEU A 68 3.91 20.82 -5.94
CA LEU A 68 4.12 21.95 -6.83
C LEU A 68 5.16 22.94 -6.29
N GLU A 69 5.19 23.20 -4.98
CA GLU A 69 6.22 24.03 -4.35
C GLU A 69 7.63 23.50 -4.61
N ILE A 70 7.82 22.19 -4.49
CA ILE A 70 9.12 21.54 -4.76
C ILE A 70 9.48 21.61 -6.25
N ILE A 71 8.52 21.32 -7.15
CA ILE A 71 8.72 21.33 -8.59
C ILE A 71 9.06 22.75 -9.11
N GLN A 72 8.42 23.75 -8.56
CA GLN A 72 8.58 25.16 -8.95
C GLN A 72 9.74 25.86 -8.23
N SER A 73 10.32 25.23 -7.22
CA SER A 73 11.41 25.81 -6.45
C SER A 73 12.61 26.16 -7.35
N ASN A 74 13.20 27.32 -7.10
CA ASN A 74 14.48 27.73 -7.72
C ASN A 74 15.69 27.09 -7.03
N SER A 75 15.49 26.39 -5.91
CA SER A 75 16.50 25.62 -5.20
C SER A 75 16.71 24.27 -5.89
N LYS A 76 17.47 23.39 -5.26
CA LYS A 76 17.77 22.06 -5.78
C LYS A 76 16.48 21.25 -6.01
N ARG A 77 16.13 21.03 -7.28
CA ARG A 77 15.02 20.15 -7.68
C ARG A 77 15.39 18.69 -7.48
N PRO A 78 14.44 17.82 -7.10
CA PRO A 78 14.68 16.38 -7.05
C PRO A 78 14.88 15.81 -8.46
N ASP A 79 15.63 14.71 -8.57
CA ASP A 79 15.79 13.97 -9.81
C ASP A 79 14.53 13.13 -10.12
N GLY A 80 13.71 12.82 -9.09
CA GLY A 80 12.44 12.12 -9.27
C GLY A 80 11.49 12.23 -8.07
N THR A 81 10.23 11.99 -8.34
CA THR A 81 9.13 12.01 -7.37
C THR A 81 8.33 10.72 -7.45
N ILE A 82 8.03 10.14 -6.29
CA ILE A 82 7.13 8.99 -6.13
C ILE A 82 5.93 9.45 -5.32
N ALA A 83 4.73 9.38 -5.87
CA ALA A 83 3.51 9.79 -5.19
C ALA A 83 2.53 8.62 -5.03
N GLU A 84 2.06 8.42 -3.81
CA GLU A 84 0.84 7.65 -3.55
C GLU A 84 -0.31 8.66 -3.43
N PRO A 85 -1.27 8.70 -4.39
CA PRO A 85 -2.28 9.74 -4.41
C PRO A 85 -3.30 9.60 -3.29
N VAL A 86 -3.74 10.72 -2.70
CA VAL A 86 -4.84 10.74 -1.72
C VAL A 86 -6.16 10.31 -2.35
N THR A 87 -6.37 10.65 -3.63
CA THR A 87 -7.62 10.38 -4.37
C THR A 87 -7.36 9.75 -5.73
N ASN A 88 -8.41 9.19 -6.33
CA ASN A 88 -8.38 8.59 -7.67
C ASN A 88 -8.02 9.60 -8.80
N ALA A 89 -8.13 10.90 -8.55
CA ALA A 89 -7.74 11.93 -9.52
C ALA A 89 -6.23 11.92 -9.86
N GLY A 90 -5.39 11.37 -8.98
CA GLY A 90 -4.01 10.96 -9.28
C GLY A 90 -3.02 12.04 -9.64
N LEU A 91 -3.27 13.32 -9.34
CA LEU A 91 -2.31 14.42 -9.52
C LEU A 91 -1.89 14.74 -10.99
N PRO A 92 -2.78 14.75 -12.01
CA PRO A 92 -2.38 14.87 -13.41
C PRO A 92 -1.61 16.16 -13.73
N ARG A 93 -2.04 17.30 -13.17
CA ARG A 93 -1.37 18.60 -13.38
C ARG A 93 0.01 18.67 -12.73
N VAL A 94 0.16 18.02 -11.57
CA VAL A 94 1.45 17.93 -10.86
C VAL A 94 2.41 17.05 -11.65
N ALA A 95 1.94 15.92 -12.17
CA ALA A 95 2.71 14.99 -13.00
C ALA A 95 3.23 15.67 -14.27
N GLU A 96 2.37 16.46 -14.93
CA GLU A 96 2.75 17.24 -16.12
C GLU A 96 3.80 18.31 -15.77
N ALA A 97 3.63 19.03 -14.67
CA ALA A 97 4.60 20.03 -14.21
C ALA A 97 5.95 19.39 -13.86
N ALA A 98 5.95 18.25 -13.15
CA ALA A 98 7.16 17.51 -12.79
C ALA A 98 7.94 17.06 -14.03
N THR A 99 7.28 16.42 -14.98
CA THR A 99 7.94 15.90 -16.19
C THR A 99 8.46 17.03 -17.10
N LYS A 100 7.73 18.15 -17.22
CA LYS A 100 8.21 19.36 -17.90
C LYS A 100 9.43 19.98 -17.23
N ALA A 101 9.53 19.88 -15.92
CA ALA A 101 10.68 20.35 -15.14
C ALA A 101 11.88 19.37 -15.17
N GLY A 102 11.78 18.25 -15.88
CA GLY A 102 12.84 17.24 -15.97
C GLY A 102 12.90 16.30 -14.74
N ILE A 103 11.83 16.19 -13.97
CA ILE A 103 11.73 15.37 -12.76
C ILE A 103 11.01 14.06 -13.10
N GLY A 104 11.64 12.90 -12.83
CA GLY A 104 11.02 11.59 -12.99
C GLY A 104 9.73 11.48 -12.17
N TRP A 105 8.70 10.81 -12.71
CA TRP A 105 7.38 10.71 -12.07
C TRP A 105 6.93 9.27 -11.90
N VAL A 106 6.66 8.88 -10.67
CA VAL A 106 6.17 7.54 -10.33
C VAL A 106 4.88 7.64 -9.53
N ILE A 107 3.87 6.86 -9.92
CA ILE A 107 2.66 6.65 -9.13
C ILE A 107 2.75 5.30 -8.42
N SER A 108 2.58 5.31 -7.11
CA SER A 108 2.55 4.11 -6.28
C SER A 108 1.13 3.81 -5.80
N ASN A 109 0.81 2.52 -5.71
CA ASN A 109 -0.47 1.98 -5.20
C ASN A 109 -1.75 2.53 -5.87
N ALA A 110 -1.64 3.09 -7.06
CA ALA A 110 -2.78 3.56 -7.84
C ALA A 110 -2.53 3.35 -9.34
N GLN A 111 -3.62 3.25 -10.10
CA GLN A 111 -3.61 3.34 -11.55
C GLN A 111 -4.25 4.67 -11.94
N VAL A 112 -3.66 5.37 -12.92
CA VAL A 112 -4.11 6.68 -13.37
C VAL A 112 -4.18 6.72 -14.89
N ASP A 113 -5.23 7.31 -15.43
CA ASP A 113 -5.55 7.27 -16.86
C ASP A 113 -4.58 8.09 -17.73
N TYR A 114 -3.91 9.08 -17.14
CA TYR A 114 -3.00 9.96 -17.87
C TYR A 114 -1.61 9.37 -18.12
N MET A 115 -1.28 8.22 -17.53
CA MET A 115 0.09 7.66 -17.55
C MET A 115 0.60 7.45 -18.97
N SER A 116 -0.17 6.77 -19.82
CA SER A 116 0.22 6.49 -21.21
C SER A 116 0.41 7.76 -22.04
N THR A 117 -0.43 8.77 -21.81
CA THR A 117 -0.30 10.08 -22.48
C THR A 117 0.95 10.82 -22.02
N LEU A 118 1.18 10.87 -20.70
CA LEU A 118 2.34 11.56 -20.15
C LEU A 118 3.66 10.94 -20.62
N ARG A 119 3.74 9.60 -20.72
CA ARG A 119 4.91 8.88 -21.21
C ARG A 119 5.30 9.23 -22.64
N LYS A 120 4.34 9.54 -23.52
CA LYS A 120 4.62 9.88 -24.93
C LYS A 120 5.43 11.18 -25.08
N PHE A 121 5.30 12.09 -24.15
CA PHE A 121 5.93 13.42 -24.22
C PHE A 121 7.05 13.62 -23.19
N ALA A 122 7.12 12.77 -22.16
CA ALA A 122 8.12 12.89 -21.10
C ALA A 122 9.50 12.42 -21.58
N LYS A 123 10.53 13.23 -21.29
CA LYS A 123 11.95 12.89 -21.51
C LYS A 123 12.61 12.28 -20.27
N VAL A 124 11.82 12.03 -19.22
CA VAL A 124 12.22 11.48 -17.94
C VAL A 124 11.44 10.20 -17.66
N PRO A 125 11.87 9.34 -16.72
CA PRO A 125 11.13 8.16 -16.36
C PRO A 125 9.72 8.49 -15.86
N VAL A 126 8.71 7.80 -16.40
CA VAL A 126 7.30 7.90 -15.99
C VAL A 126 6.71 6.49 -15.94
N PHE A 127 6.28 6.03 -14.77
CA PHE A 127 5.69 4.70 -14.60
C PHE A 127 4.83 4.59 -13.34
N GLY A 128 4.04 3.52 -13.27
CA GLY A 128 3.28 3.14 -12.10
C GLY A 128 3.82 1.84 -11.48
N ILE A 129 3.65 1.70 -10.18
CA ILE A 129 3.91 0.47 -9.45
C ILE A 129 2.86 0.28 -8.36
N SER A 130 2.22 -0.86 -8.31
CA SER A 130 1.22 -1.15 -7.28
C SER A 130 1.13 -2.64 -6.98
N GLN A 131 0.45 -2.96 -5.90
CA GLN A 131 -0.07 -4.30 -5.69
C GLN A 131 -1.22 -4.55 -6.68
N ASP A 132 -1.46 -5.80 -7.05
CA ASP A 132 -2.68 -6.19 -7.77
C ASP A 132 -3.86 -6.26 -6.79
N HIS A 133 -4.55 -5.13 -6.63
CA HIS A 133 -5.63 -5.02 -5.66
C HIS A 133 -6.86 -5.86 -6.01
N ILE A 134 -7.14 -6.10 -7.30
CA ILE A 134 -8.20 -7.01 -7.72
C ILE A 134 -7.85 -8.44 -7.31
N GLU A 135 -6.62 -8.89 -7.57
CA GLU A 135 -6.20 -10.25 -7.19
C GLU A 135 -6.10 -10.41 -5.66
N ILE A 136 -5.69 -9.39 -4.92
CA ILE A 136 -5.80 -9.40 -3.45
C ILE A 136 -7.24 -9.68 -3.01
N GLY A 137 -8.20 -8.98 -3.60
CA GLY A 137 -9.62 -9.20 -3.34
C GLY A 137 -10.07 -10.62 -3.72
N ARG A 138 -9.66 -11.11 -4.88
CA ARG A 138 -9.97 -12.48 -5.33
C ARG A 138 -9.41 -13.53 -4.36
N MET A 139 -8.20 -13.36 -3.90
CA MET A 139 -7.61 -14.24 -2.89
C MET A 139 -8.37 -14.19 -1.56
N GLN A 140 -8.81 -13.01 -1.10
CA GLN A 140 -9.67 -12.91 0.09
C GLN A 140 -10.98 -13.67 -0.10
N GLY A 141 -11.66 -13.51 -1.24
CA GLY A 141 -12.88 -14.26 -1.54
C GLY A 141 -12.67 -15.79 -1.56
N ARG A 142 -11.54 -16.27 -2.08
CA ARG A 142 -11.16 -17.70 -1.99
C ARG A 142 -10.89 -18.14 -0.55
N GLN A 143 -10.24 -17.30 0.29
CA GLN A 143 -10.09 -17.58 1.73
C GLN A 143 -11.44 -17.71 2.43
N PHE A 144 -12.42 -16.86 2.06
CA PHE A 144 -13.78 -16.97 2.61
C PHE A 144 -14.42 -18.32 2.30
N GLY A 145 -14.31 -18.78 1.03
CA GLY A 145 -14.80 -20.10 0.64
C GLY A 145 -14.11 -21.25 1.38
N ALA A 146 -12.80 -21.15 1.60
CA ALA A 146 -12.04 -22.15 2.35
C ALA A 146 -12.40 -22.17 3.85
N LEU A 147 -12.64 -21.01 4.47
CA LEU A 147 -12.99 -20.89 5.90
C LEU A 147 -14.46 -21.12 6.18
N LEU A 148 -15.34 -20.91 5.22
CA LEU A 148 -16.78 -21.07 5.31
C LEU A 148 -17.32 -22.01 4.21
N PRO A 149 -16.91 -23.30 4.18
CA PRO A 149 -17.27 -24.20 3.08
C PRO A 149 -18.77 -24.49 3.00
N ARG A 150 -19.51 -24.30 4.10
CA ARG A 150 -20.98 -24.44 4.15
C ARG A 150 -21.72 -23.12 3.97
N GLY A 151 -21.02 -22.04 3.60
CA GLY A 151 -21.56 -20.70 3.55
C GLY A 151 -21.60 -20.02 4.93
N GLY A 152 -22.16 -18.83 4.99
CA GLY A 152 -22.27 -18.06 6.24
C GLY A 152 -22.31 -16.56 6.02
N SER A 153 -22.09 -15.79 7.07
CA SER A 153 -22.14 -14.34 7.07
C SER A 153 -20.80 -13.76 7.52
N ILE A 154 -20.30 -12.79 6.77
CA ILE A 154 -19.02 -12.11 7.01
C ILE A 154 -19.29 -10.65 7.37
N LEU A 155 -18.67 -10.16 8.45
CA LEU A 155 -18.46 -8.72 8.65
C LEU A 155 -17.18 -8.33 7.93
N TYR A 156 -17.29 -7.52 6.88
CA TYR A 156 -16.17 -7.06 6.08
C TYR A 156 -15.88 -5.58 6.32
N LEU A 157 -14.72 -5.29 6.90
CA LEU A 157 -14.24 -3.95 7.19
C LEU A 157 -13.45 -3.43 5.99
N ARG A 158 -14.07 -2.52 5.21
CA ARG A 158 -13.50 -1.99 3.98
C ARG A 158 -13.09 -0.54 4.13
N GLY A 159 -12.09 -0.12 3.36
CA GLY A 159 -11.73 1.29 3.22
C GLY A 159 -12.81 2.14 2.54
N PRO A 160 -12.60 3.46 2.42
CA PRO A 160 -13.56 4.39 1.83
C PRO A 160 -13.92 4.00 0.40
N ALA A 161 -15.20 4.18 0.03
CA ALA A 161 -15.67 3.87 -1.32
C ALA A 161 -15.03 4.74 -2.42
N THR A 162 -14.56 5.92 -2.05
CA THR A 162 -13.86 6.87 -2.94
C THR A 162 -12.39 6.53 -3.16
N ASN A 163 -11.88 5.52 -2.46
CA ASN A 163 -10.50 5.06 -2.60
C ASN A 163 -10.42 3.93 -3.62
N PHE A 164 -9.57 4.09 -4.62
CA PHE A 164 -9.37 3.16 -5.73
C PHE A 164 -9.02 1.73 -5.25
N LEU A 165 -8.04 1.62 -4.39
CA LEU A 165 -7.57 0.37 -3.80
C LEU A 165 -8.71 -0.39 -3.08
N ALA A 166 -9.51 0.32 -2.27
CA ALA A 166 -10.62 -0.27 -1.54
C ALA A 166 -11.70 -0.80 -2.50
N SER A 167 -11.96 -0.07 -3.59
CA SER A 167 -12.94 -0.47 -4.60
C SER A 167 -12.49 -1.69 -5.39
N GLN A 168 -11.25 -1.74 -5.85
CA GLN A 168 -10.69 -2.89 -6.57
C GLN A 168 -10.65 -4.16 -5.71
N ARG A 169 -10.24 -4.06 -4.43
CA ARG A 169 -10.29 -5.22 -3.52
C ARG A 169 -11.72 -5.72 -3.32
N THR A 170 -12.69 -4.82 -3.23
CA THR A 170 -14.11 -5.19 -3.13
C THR A 170 -14.60 -5.92 -4.37
N GLU A 171 -14.28 -5.40 -5.57
CA GLU A 171 -14.59 -6.05 -6.85
C GLU A 171 -14.01 -7.46 -6.92
N GLY A 172 -12.73 -7.62 -6.53
CA GLY A 172 -12.08 -8.93 -6.48
C GLY A 172 -12.80 -9.92 -5.56
N ILE A 173 -13.22 -9.49 -4.37
CA ILE A 173 -13.98 -10.29 -3.41
C ILE A 173 -15.33 -10.71 -4.02
N GLU A 174 -16.08 -9.77 -4.55
CA GLU A 174 -17.40 -10.02 -5.13
C GLU A 174 -17.33 -11.02 -6.30
N SER A 175 -16.24 -10.97 -7.07
CA SER A 175 -16.04 -11.88 -8.22
C SER A 175 -15.74 -13.33 -7.84
N THR A 176 -15.31 -13.62 -6.61
CA THR A 176 -14.85 -14.96 -6.21
C THR A 176 -15.55 -15.53 -4.98
N THR A 177 -16.32 -14.71 -4.26
CA THR A 177 -17.07 -15.18 -3.09
C THR A 177 -18.30 -15.99 -3.54
N SER A 178 -18.51 -17.17 -2.93
CA SER A 178 -19.68 -18.00 -3.19
C SER A 178 -20.99 -17.28 -2.81
N ARG A 179 -22.05 -17.52 -3.58
CA ARG A 179 -23.42 -16.99 -3.29
C ARG A 179 -23.99 -17.47 -1.96
N SER A 180 -23.46 -18.55 -1.38
CA SER A 180 -23.82 -19.03 -0.04
C SER A 180 -23.24 -18.19 1.10
N ILE A 181 -22.35 -17.23 0.78
CA ILE A 181 -21.69 -16.34 1.74
C ILE A 181 -22.28 -14.94 1.61
N GLN A 182 -22.85 -14.44 2.69
CA GLN A 182 -23.36 -13.08 2.78
C GLN A 182 -22.30 -12.14 3.34
N ILE A 183 -22.02 -11.02 2.67
CA ILE A 183 -21.03 -10.04 3.11
C ILE A 183 -21.76 -8.78 3.59
N LYS A 184 -21.62 -8.47 4.88
CA LYS A 184 -22.04 -7.21 5.49
C LYS A 184 -20.84 -6.26 5.50
N MET A 185 -20.88 -5.19 4.70
CA MET A 185 -19.75 -4.26 4.55
C MET A 185 -19.88 -3.08 5.49
N LEU A 186 -18.84 -2.82 6.27
CA LEU A 186 -18.68 -1.63 7.09
C LEU A 186 -17.58 -0.73 6.47
N LYS A 187 -17.95 0.47 6.01
CA LYS A 187 -17.03 1.43 5.39
C LYS A 187 -16.31 2.23 6.47
N ILE A 188 -14.98 2.30 6.37
CA ILE A 188 -14.11 2.86 7.42
C ILE A 188 -13.05 3.75 6.76
N GLN A 189 -12.73 4.89 7.34
CA GLN A 189 -11.55 5.67 6.97
C GLN A 189 -10.27 4.95 7.41
N TRP A 190 -9.16 5.16 6.68
CA TRP A 190 -7.92 4.38 6.83
C TRP A 190 -7.14 4.60 8.14
N THR A 191 -7.83 4.72 9.28
CA THR A 191 -7.19 4.80 10.59
C THR A 191 -7.76 3.78 11.57
N GLU A 192 -6.94 3.30 12.50
CA GLU A 192 -7.36 2.38 13.56
C GLU A 192 -8.45 2.99 14.44
N GLU A 193 -8.34 4.30 14.75
CA GLU A 193 -9.34 4.99 15.56
C GLU A 193 -10.72 5.04 14.88
N ASN A 194 -10.77 5.34 13.58
CA ASN A 194 -12.02 5.32 12.83
C ASN A 194 -12.59 3.91 12.72
N ALA A 195 -11.75 2.89 12.61
CA ALA A 195 -12.20 1.50 12.64
C ALA A 195 -12.82 1.15 13.99
N TYR A 196 -12.18 1.51 15.10
CA TYR A 196 -12.71 1.30 16.44
C TYR A 196 -14.08 1.99 16.63
N LYS A 197 -14.18 3.28 16.28
CA LYS A 197 -15.44 4.05 16.36
C LYS A 197 -16.54 3.43 15.51
N SER A 198 -16.21 3.01 14.29
CA SER A 198 -17.18 2.43 13.36
C SER A 198 -17.70 1.08 13.85
N VAL A 199 -16.82 0.20 14.35
CA VAL A 199 -17.22 -1.11 14.91
C VAL A 199 -18.00 -0.91 16.19
N THR A 200 -17.59 -0.02 17.08
CA THR A 200 -18.33 0.31 18.31
C THR A 200 -19.73 0.82 18.00
N SER A 201 -19.89 1.71 17.03
CA SER A 201 -21.19 2.22 16.60
C SER A 201 -22.05 1.12 15.99
N TRP A 202 -21.46 0.25 15.17
CA TRP A 202 -22.14 -0.88 14.57
C TRP A 202 -22.64 -1.89 15.63
N LEU A 203 -21.85 -2.19 16.67
CA LEU A 203 -22.25 -3.09 17.78
C LEU A 203 -23.48 -2.58 18.54
N ARG A 204 -23.74 -1.29 18.58
CA ARG A 204 -24.92 -0.69 19.24
C ARG A 204 -26.23 -0.90 18.47
N LEU A 205 -26.17 -1.37 17.22
CA LEU A 205 -27.38 -1.62 16.44
C LEU A 205 -28.12 -2.84 17.02
N GLN A 206 -29.44 -2.70 17.23
CA GLN A 206 -30.29 -3.76 17.81
C GLN A 206 -30.32 -5.05 16.95
N THR A 207 -29.97 -4.95 15.67
CA THR A 207 -29.93 -6.08 14.72
C THR A 207 -28.61 -6.86 14.75
N VAL A 208 -27.60 -6.40 15.48
CA VAL A 208 -26.29 -7.06 15.54
C VAL A 208 -26.31 -8.19 16.56
N ARG A 209 -25.93 -9.36 16.12
CA ARG A 209 -25.78 -10.57 16.98
C ARG A 209 -24.48 -11.29 16.61
N ALA A 210 -23.69 -11.66 17.60
CA ALA A 210 -22.50 -12.48 17.39
C ALA A 210 -22.81 -13.84 16.75
N GLY A 211 -24.03 -14.37 16.96
CA GLY A 211 -24.51 -15.61 16.36
C GLY A 211 -24.72 -15.58 14.86
N ASP A 212 -24.95 -14.41 14.30
CA ASP A 212 -25.24 -14.23 12.88
C ASP A 212 -23.98 -13.89 12.05
N THR A 213 -22.82 -13.84 12.70
CA THR A 213 -21.52 -13.58 12.06
C THR A 213 -20.64 -14.81 12.22
N HIS A 214 -20.03 -15.26 11.13
CA HIS A 214 -19.22 -16.46 11.07
C HIS A 214 -17.75 -16.19 10.80
N LEU A 215 -17.42 -15.02 10.26
CA LEU A 215 -16.07 -14.58 9.97
C LEU A 215 -16.00 -13.05 9.97
N ILE A 216 -14.88 -12.51 10.41
CA ILE A 216 -14.57 -11.07 10.32
C ILE A 216 -13.36 -10.90 9.43
N SER A 217 -13.49 -10.07 8.41
CA SER A 217 -12.41 -9.80 7.46
C SER A 217 -12.20 -8.33 7.23
N SER A 218 -11.02 -7.95 6.82
CA SER A 218 -10.71 -6.55 6.52
C SER A 218 -9.73 -6.37 5.38
N GLN A 219 -9.72 -5.16 4.83
CA GLN A 219 -8.75 -4.74 3.83
C GLN A 219 -7.40 -4.33 4.43
N ASN A 220 -7.32 -4.13 5.74
CA ASN A 220 -6.11 -3.72 6.47
C ASN A 220 -6.08 -4.38 7.84
N ILE A 221 -4.90 -4.82 8.28
CA ILE A 221 -4.72 -5.44 9.59
C ILE A 221 -5.10 -4.54 10.75
N ASP A 222 -4.88 -3.22 10.65
CA ASP A 222 -5.22 -2.27 11.71
C ASP A 222 -6.73 -2.25 12.02
N PHE A 223 -7.56 -2.54 11.01
CA PHE A 223 -9.01 -2.63 11.21
C PHE A 223 -9.40 -3.86 12.04
N ILE A 224 -8.67 -4.97 11.90
CA ILE A 224 -8.89 -6.15 12.75
C ILE A 224 -8.44 -5.87 14.18
N THR A 225 -7.29 -5.22 14.37
CA THR A 225 -6.83 -4.79 15.70
C THR A 225 -7.88 -3.93 16.39
N ALA A 226 -8.39 -2.93 15.69
CA ALA A 226 -9.44 -2.05 16.20
C ALA A 226 -10.76 -2.78 16.47
N ALA A 227 -11.18 -3.70 15.60
CA ALA A 227 -12.41 -4.48 15.78
C ALA A 227 -12.31 -5.39 17.02
N ARG A 228 -11.19 -6.08 17.19
CA ARG A 228 -10.97 -6.91 18.39
C ARG A 228 -11.02 -6.09 19.67
N ARG A 229 -10.39 -4.89 19.68
CA ARG A 229 -10.47 -3.96 20.80
C ARG A 229 -11.92 -3.52 21.05
N ALA A 230 -12.68 -3.17 20.01
CA ALA A 230 -14.09 -2.79 20.16
C ALA A 230 -14.96 -3.93 20.74
N PHE A 231 -14.74 -5.18 20.31
CA PHE A 231 -15.42 -6.34 20.89
C PHE A 231 -15.03 -6.53 22.37
N GLN A 232 -13.77 -6.31 22.70
CA GLN A 232 -13.26 -6.45 24.06
C GLN A 232 -13.85 -5.38 25.00
N ASP A 233 -13.96 -4.15 24.54
CA ASP A 233 -14.37 -3.00 25.35
C ASP A 233 -15.90 -2.85 25.43
N CYS A 234 -16.63 -3.21 24.35
CA CYS A 234 -18.04 -2.88 24.20
C CYS A 234 -18.99 -4.07 24.38
N THR A 235 -18.46 -5.30 24.60
CA THR A 235 -19.27 -6.50 24.86
C THR A 235 -18.82 -7.19 26.14
N MET A 236 -19.63 -8.09 26.70
CA MET A 236 -19.34 -8.76 27.98
C MET A 236 -19.65 -10.26 27.96
N GLY A 237 -19.07 -10.98 28.91
CA GLY A 237 -19.38 -12.38 29.14
C GLY A 237 -19.29 -13.29 27.91
N ALA A 238 -20.32 -14.11 27.71
CA ALA A 238 -20.37 -15.03 26.59
C ALA A 238 -20.41 -14.38 25.20
N GLU A 239 -21.00 -13.18 25.09
CA GLU A 239 -21.03 -12.44 23.84
C GLU A 239 -19.62 -12.01 23.42
N ARG A 240 -18.83 -11.44 24.35
CA ARG A 240 -17.42 -11.09 24.11
C ARG A 240 -16.62 -12.32 23.68
N ALA A 241 -16.76 -13.43 24.44
CA ALA A 241 -16.07 -14.66 24.10
C ALA A 241 -16.40 -15.13 22.68
N LYS A 242 -17.66 -15.04 22.28
CA LYS A 242 -18.12 -15.43 20.94
C LYS A 242 -17.53 -14.52 19.85
N TRP A 243 -17.55 -13.19 20.01
CA TRP A 243 -16.94 -12.27 19.05
C TRP A 243 -15.45 -12.52 18.87
N LEU A 244 -14.72 -12.72 19.96
CA LEU A 244 -13.26 -12.93 19.94
C LEU A 244 -12.85 -14.33 19.47
N SER A 245 -13.76 -15.32 19.48
CA SER A 245 -13.52 -16.67 18.97
C SER A 245 -13.81 -16.84 17.48
N LEU A 246 -14.42 -15.84 16.82
CA LEU A 246 -14.63 -15.89 15.38
C LEU A 246 -13.31 -15.95 14.61
N PRO A 247 -13.26 -16.60 13.44
CA PRO A 247 -12.12 -16.50 12.57
C PRO A 247 -11.96 -15.05 12.06
N PHE A 248 -10.72 -14.56 12.07
CA PHE A 248 -10.36 -13.25 11.55
C PHE A 248 -9.43 -13.38 10.36
N THR A 249 -9.61 -12.54 9.33
CA THR A 249 -8.68 -12.44 8.20
C THR A 249 -8.40 -10.97 7.84
N ALA A 250 -7.20 -10.70 7.30
CA ALA A 250 -6.79 -9.36 6.91
C ALA A 250 -5.83 -9.37 5.73
N ALA A 251 -5.62 -8.23 5.08
CA ALA A 251 -4.46 -8.00 4.24
C ALA A 251 -3.45 -7.09 4.97
N GLY A 252 -2.17 -7.28 4.69
CA GLY A 252 -1.11 -6.46 5.27
C GLY A 252 0.29 -6.92 4.86
N VAL A 253 1.30 -6.18 5.28
CA VAL A 253 2.69 -6.56 4.99
C VAL A 253 3.09 -7.82 5.77
N PRO A 254 3.98 -8.67 5.23
CA PRO A 254 4.31 -9.96 5.83
C PRO A 254 4.67 -9.90 7.32
N ARG A 255 5.46 -8.91 7.72
CA ARG A 255 5.92 -8.78 9.12
C ARG A 255 4.81 -8.42 10.10
N GLN A 256 3.70 -7.84 9.63
CA GLN A 256 2.55 -7.51 10.46
C GLN A 256 1.58 -8.68 10.57
N VAL A 257 1.31 -9.39 9.48
CA VAL A 257 0.22 -10.36 9.44
C VAL A 257 0.66 -11.80 9.73
N LYS A 258 1.87 -12.22 9.31
CA LYS A 258 2.33 -13.60 9.54
C LYS A 258 2.39 -13.98 11.03
N PRO A 259 3.00 -13.18 11.93
CA PRO A 259 3.01 -13.51 13.35
C PRO A 259 1.61 -13.65 13.95
N GLN A 260 0.62 -12.89 13.43
CA GLN A 260 -0.76 -12.98 13.91
C GLN A 260 -1.49 -14.24 13.40
N VAL A 261 -1.12 -14.75 12.23
CA VAL A 261 -1.60 -16.05 11.77
C VAL A 261 -0.93 -17.17 12.56
N ASP A 262 0.38 -17.10 12.80
CA ASP A 262 1.15 -18.11 13.50
C ASP A 262 0.72 -18.28 14.96
N ASN A 263 0.32 -17.18 15.62
CA ASN A 263 -0.21 -17.21 17.01
C ASN A 263 -1.72 -17.41 17.10
N GLY A 264 -2.42 -17.60 15.97
CA GLY A 264 -3.86 -17.87 15.91
C GLY A 264 -4.77 -16.65 16.08
N THR A 265 -4.23 -15.43 16.13
CA THR A 265 -5.04 -14.19 16.15
C THR A 265 -5.79 -13.99 14.83
N LEU A 266 -5.15 -14.34 13.71
CA LEU A 266 -5.76 -14.44 12.39
C LEU A 266 -5.84 -15.91 11.96
N SER A 267 -6.93 -16.29 11.31
CA SER A 267 -7.07 -17.60 10.66
C SER A 267 -6.33 -17.64 9.33
N ALA A 268 -6.28 -16.51 8.62
CA ALA A 268 -5.53 -16.34 7.39
C ALA A 268 -5.25 -14.86 7.13
N ALA A 269 -4.28 -14.59 6.28
CA ALA A 269 -3.98 -13.24 5.80
C ALA A 269 -3.60 -13.25 4.31
N ILE A 270 -3.77 -12.10 3.65
CA ILE A 270 -3.11 -11.81 2.38
C ILE A 270 -1.86 -10.98 2.69
N THR A 271 -0.70 -11.52 2.34
CA THR A 271 0.56 -10.80 2.46
C THR A 271 0.78 -9.94 1.22
N THR A 272 1.03 -8.65 1.43
CA THR A 272 1.22 -7.68 0.35
C THR A 272 2.63 -7.09 0.41
N PRO A 273 3.37 -7.00 -0.71
CA PRO A 273 4.69 -6.40 -0.73
C PRO A 273 4.62 -4.87 -0.53
N LEU A 274 5.71 -4.28 -0.06
CA LEU A 274 5.90 -2.84 -0.10
C LEU A 274 6.23 -2.40 -1.52
N THR A 275 5.97 -1.14 -1.86
CA THR A 275 6.15 -0.60 -3.21
C THR A 275 7.23 0.47 -3.29
N MET A 276 7.50 1.20 -2.20
CA MET A 276 8.33 2.40 -2.24
C MET A 276 9.81 2.12 -2.43
N ASP A 277 10.34 1.06 -1.84
CA ASP A 277 11.72 0.61 -2.02
C ASP A 277 11.98 0.22 -3.49
N LEU A 278 11.11 -0.61 -4.05
CA LEU A 278 11.23 -1.04 -5.44
C LEU A 278 10.97 0.11 -6.42
N ALA A 279 10.06 1.03 -6.12
CA ALA A 279 9.83 2.24 -6.91
C ALA A 279 11.10 3.10 -7.00
N LEU A 280 11.81 3.28 -5.87
CA LEU A 280 13.10 3.99 -5.85
C LEU A 280 14.16 3.27 -6.68
N GLU A 281 14.32 1.95 -6.51
CA GLU A 281 15.27 1.16 -7.30
C GLU A 281 15.02 1.25 -8.80
N MET A 282 13.75 1.10 -9.21
CA MET A 282 13.35 1.19 -10.62
C MET A 282 13.61 2.60 -11.18
N LEU A 283 13.30 3.65 -10.39
CA LEU A 283 13.50 5.03 -10.82
C LEU A 283 14.98 5.36 -10.96
N VAL A 284 15.81 4.98 -10.00
CA VAL A 284 17.28 5.13 -10.06
C VAL A 284 17.84 4.42 -11.28
N LYS A 285 17.47 3.15 -11.48
CA LYS A 285 17.92 2.37 -12.65
C LYS A 285 17.53 3.03 -13.96
N SER A 286 16.28 3.52 -14.06
CA SER A 286 15.80 4.19 -15.27
C SER A 286 16.55 5.51 -15.54
N LEU A 287 16.82 6.31 -14.52
CA LEU A 287 17.61 7.54 -14.65
C LEU A 287 19.06 7.27 -15.08
N GLN A 288 19.67 6.19 -14.59
CA GLN A 288 21.03 5.81 -14.93
C GLN A 288 21.17 5.20 -16.31
N THR A 289 20.18 4.44 -16.77
CA THR A 289 20.25 3.70 -18.04
C THR A 289 19.55 4.43 -19.20
N GLY A 290 18.70 5.42 -18.90
CA GLY A 290 17.81 6.06 -19.90
C GLY A 290 16.66 5.17 -20.35
N LEU A 291 16.52 3.94 -19.83
CA LEU A 291 15.47 3.00 -20.21
C LEU A 291 14.19 3.25 -19.40
N GLN A 292 13.06 3.36 -20.10
CA GLN A 292 11.76 3.45 -19.45
C GLN A 292 11.33 2.07 -18.90
N PRO A 293 10.88 1.97 -17.65
CA PRO A 293 10.24 0.77 -17.13
C PRO A 293 8.93 0.46 -17.87
N ALA A 294 8.31 -0.69 -17.61
CA ALA A 294 6.92 -0.94 -18.00
C ALA A 294 6.02 0.20 -17.51
N GLU A 295 4.94 0.49 -18.26
CA GLU A 295 4.03 1.59 -17.90
C GLU A 295 3.45 1.39 -16.50
N HIS A 296 3.12 0.14 -16.15
CA HIS A 296 2.69 -0.23 -14.82
C HIS A 296 3.28 -1.60 -14.43
N THR A 297 3.81 -1.70 -13.22
CA THR A 297 4.32 -2.94 -12.63
C THR A 297 3.41 -3.37 -11.49
N PHE A 298 2.85 -4.58 -11.58
CA PHE A 298 2.07 -5.17 -10.51
C PHE A 298 2.92 -6.08 -9.65
N LEU A 299 2.90 -5.87 -8.35
CA LEU A 299 3.57 -6.70 -7.36
C LEU A 299 2.62 -7.79 -6.87
N PRO A 300 3.03 -9.08 -6.93
CA PRO A 300 2.17 -10.17 -6.52
C PRO A 300 1.97 -10.18 -5.00
N ALA A 301 0.73 -10.44 -4.59
CA ALA A 301 0.38 -10.78 -3.23
C ALA A 301 0.28 -12.30 -3.05
N SER A 302 0.19 -12.80 -1.82
CA SER A 302 0.00 -14.23 -1.56
C SER A 302 -0.86 -14.49 -0.34
N SER A 303 -1.59 -15.62 -0.35
CA SER A 303 -2.31 -16.11 0.82
C SER A 303 -1.34 -16.72 1.84
N TYR A 304 -1.55 -16.42 3.12
CA TYR A 304 -0.86 -17.06 4.23
C TYR A 304 -1.87 -17.50 5.31
N PRO A 305 -1.97 -18.83 5.60
CA PRO A 305 -1.33 -19.94 4.89
C PRO A 305 -1.75 -20.02 3.41
N PRO A 306 -1.10 -20.83 2.58
CA PRO A 306 -1.55 -21.14 1.22
C PRO A 306 -3.01 -21.62 1.21
N LEU A 307 -3.77 -21.29 0.17
CA LEU A 307 -5.21 -21.60 0.08
C LEU A 307 -5.50 -23.10 0.24
N GLU A 308 -4.63 -23.97 -0.30
CA GLU A 308 -4.75 -25.42 -0.22
C GLU A 308 -4.61 -25.93 1.24
N ALA A 309 -3.82 -25.23 2.05
CA ALA A 309 -3.66 -25.58 3.47
C ALA A 309 -4.87 -25.13 4.30
N LEU A 310 -5.51 -24.02 3.93
CA LEU A 310 -6.75 -23.58 4.59
C LEU A 310 -7.90 -24.54 4.35
N ALA A 311 -8.09 -24.99 3.11
CA ALA A 311 -9.15 -25.93 2.76
C ALA A 311 -9.05 -27.27 3.52
N LYS A 312 -7.82 -27.74 3.82
CA LYS A 312 -7.59 -28.98 4.59
C LYS A 312 -7.90 -28.84 6.08
N LYS A 313 -7.83 -27.63 6.67
CA LYS A 313 -8.11 -27.41 8.09
C LYS A 313 -9.61 -27.39 8.41
N THR A 314 -10.44 -27.16 7.42
CA THR A 314 -11.90 -26.99 7.56
C THR A 314 -12.71 -28.16 6.99
N ALA A 315 -12.07 -29.11 6.33
CA ALA A 315 -12.66 -30.39 5.87
C ALA A 315 -12.62 -31.42 6.99
#